data_3f53607ff4b1d46d7592c062ed8a715c
#
_entry.id   3f53607ff4b1d46d7592c062ed8a715c
#
_cell.length_a   1.000
_cell.length_b   1.000
_cell.length_c   1.000
_cell.angle_alpha   90.00
_cell.angle_beta   90.00
_cell.angle_gamma   90.00
#
_symmetry.space_group_name_H-M   'P 1'
#
loop_
_entity.id
_entity.type
_entity.pdbx_description
1 polymer ?
#
loop_
_entity_poly.entity_id
_entity_poly.type
_entity_poly.pdbx_seq_one_letter_code
_entity_poly.pdbx_strand_id
1 'polypeptide(L)'
;MRKVLQTALLIGVFAAPSFSQQSPDRLQAPERLFLHPQDRPEIVPPEVLADRDPVRVDPQHFKLDFQNERVRVVRLTMKGSEGSPMHEEPDILVVCLKECHVRLTRPDGKIQDLHMQAGDTRWVWEDTRSEKNLSKESLEMLLIEMKTKQPRSN
;
A
#
# COMPACT_ATOMS: atom_id res chain seq x y z
N MET A 1 -64.11 45.14 -43.36
CA MET A 1 -62.98 45.67 -42.59
C MET A 1 -62.36 44.56 -41.75
N ARG A 2 -61.31 43.91 -42.23
CA ARG A 2 -60.61 42.84 -41.53
C ARG A 2 -59.32 43.41 -40.94
N LYS A 3 -59.24 43.40 -39.61
CA LYS A 3 -57.99 43.76 -38.89
C LYS A 3 -57.09 42.53 -38.87
N VAL A 4 -55.91 42.67 -39.47
CA VAL A 4 -54.85 41.65 -39.41
C VAL A 4 -54.05 41.90 -38.14
N LEU A 5 -54.05 40.96 -37.20
CA LEU A 5 -53.22 41.01 -36.01
C LEU A 5 -51.85 40.42 -36.38
N GLN A 6 -50.81 41.27 -36.40
CA GLN A 6 -49.43 40.80 -36.53
C GLN A 6 -48.92 40.35 -35.17
N THR A 7 -48.70 39.07 -35.04
CA THR A 7 -48.04 38.48 -33.85
C THR A 7 -46.54 38.55 -34.08
N ALA A 8 -45.86 39.38 -33.32
CA ALA A 8 -44.40 39.43 -33.32
C ALA A 8 -43.82 38.26 -32.52
N LEU A 9 -43.09 37.40 -33.19
CA LEU A 9 -42.39 36.27 -32.58
C LEU A 9 -41.03 36.79 -32.05
N LEU A 10 -40.93 36.92 -30.72
CA LEU A 10 -39.68 37.25 -30.04
C LEU A 10 -38.84 35.96 -29.96
N ILE A 11 -37.82 35.88 -30.79
CA ILE A 11 -36.83 34.81 -30.69
C ILE A 11 -35.82 35.19 -29.59
N GLY A 12 -36.02 34.61 -28.40
CA GLY A 12 -35.07 34.73 -27.30
C GLY A 12 -33.80 33.91 -27.62
N VAL A 13 -32.71 34.61 -27.91
CA VAL A 13 -31.39 33.97 -27.98
C VAL A 13 -30.97 33.62 -26.57
N PHE A 14 -31.13 32.37 -26.20
CA PHE A 14 -30.51 31.82 -24.99
C PHE A 14 -29.01 31.64 -25.26
N ALA A 15 -28.22 32.56 -24.73
CA ALA A 15 -26.77 32.36 -24.64
C ALA A 15 -26.53 31.21 -23.64
N ALA A 16 -26.10 30.07 -24.15
CA ALA A 16 -25.65 28.98 -23.31
C ALA A 16 -24.39 29.45 -22.53
N PRO A 17 -24.29 29.18 -21.23
CA PRO A 17 -23.09 29.48 -20.50
C PRO A 17 -21.96 28.65 -21.13
N SER A 18 -20.91 29.32 -21.60
CA SER A 18 -19.66 28.68 -22.01
C SER A 18 -19.12 27.93 -20.79
N PHE A 19 -19.36 26.64 -20.72
CA PHE A 19 -18.69 25.78 -19.78
C PHE A 19 -17.22 25.77 -20.21
N SER A 20 -16.43 26.61 -19.56
CA SER A 20 -14.99 26.50 -19.65
C SER A 20 -14.64 25.11 -19.22
N GLN A 21 -14.30 24.24 -20.17
CA GLN A 21 -13.63 22.99 -19.89
C GLN A 21 -12.28 23.35 -19.26
N GLN A 22 -12.29 23.52 -17.96
CA GLN A 22 -11.07 23.32 -17.18
C GLN A 22 -10.63 21.89 -17.50
N SER A 23 -9.61 21.80 -18.33
CA SER A 23 -8.87 20.57 -18.51
C SER A 23 -8.64 19.99 -17.11
N PRO A 24 -8.95 18.71 -16.86
CA PRO A 24 -8.59 18.09 -15.59
C PRO A 24 -7.11 18.39 -15.44
N ASP A 25 -6.84 19.23 -14.44
CA ASP A 25 -5.49 19.64 -14.10
C ASP A 25 -4.68 18.36 -14.15
N ARG A 26 -3.79 18.30 -15.13
CA ARG A 26 -2.82 17.23 -15.16
C ARG A 26 -2.35 17.14 -13.73
N LEU A 27 -2.63 16.02 -13.08
CA LEU A 27 -1.87 15.61 -11.94
C LEU A 27 -0.43 15.69 -12.43
N GLN A 28 0.17 16.85 -12.23
CA GLN A 28 1.59 17.04 -12.48
C GLN A 28 2.21 15.93 -11.66
N ALA A 29 2.74 14.93 -12.36
CA ALA A 29 3.47 13.88 -11.72
C ALA A 29 4.36 14.59 -10.69
N PRO A 30 4.26 14.24 -9.39
CA PRO A 30 4.92 14.99 -8.34
C PRO A 30 6.33 15.22 -8.82
N GLU A 31 6.68 16.51 -8.96
CA GLU A 31 7.97 16.93 -9.49
C GLU A 31 8.99 16.04 -8.83
N ARG A 32 9.65 15.24 -9.63
CA ARG A 32 10.65 14.24 -9.29
C ARG A 32 10.97 14.28 -7.82
N LEU A 33 10.30 13.41 -7.06
CA LEU A 33 10.73 13.13 -5.71
C LEU A 33 12.25 13.08 -5.79
N PHE A 34 12.93 14.07 -5.19
CA PHE A 34 14.38 14.12 -5.22
C PHE A 34 14.87 12.87 -4.49
N LEU A 35 14.95 11.77 -5.23
CA LEU A 35 15.58 10.57 -4.72
C LEU A 35 17.03 10.97 -4.45
N HIS A 36 17.33 11.20 -3.21
CA HIS A 36 18.71 11.36 -2.79
C HIS A 36 19.48 10.13 -3.30
N PRO A 37 20.72 10.26 -3.80
CA PRO A 37 21.50 9.09 -4.21
C PRO A 37 21.56 7.98 -3.15
N GLN A 38 21.34 8.32 -1.87
CA GLN A 38 21.22 7.43 -0.73
C GLN A 38 19.87 6.70 -0.63
N ASP A 39 18.85 7.12 -1.42
CA ASP A 39 17.52 6.52 -1.42
C ASP A 39 17.38 5.41 -2.48
N ARG A 40 18.49 5.01 -3.11
CA ARG A 40 18.47 3.83 -3.98
C ARG A 40 18.20 2.61 -3.11
N PRO A 41 17.28 1.72 -3.55
CA PRO A 41 17.07 0.46 -2.85
C PRO A 41 18.41 -0.26 -2.70
N GLU A 42 18.83 -0.49 -1.47
CA GLU A 42 19.96 -1.35 -1.19
C GLU A 42 19.52 -2.80 -1.48
N ILE A 43 20.19 -3.45 -2.41
CA ILE A 43 19.99 -4.88 -2.66
C ILE A 43 20.78 -5.61 -1.60
N VAL A 44 20.10 -6.09 -0.55
CA VAL A 44 20.70 -6.94 0.47
C VAL A 44 20.66 -8.37 -0.03
N PRO A 45 21.81 -9.03 -0.20
CA PRO A 45 21.83 -10.43 -0.54
C PRO A 45 21.15 -11.28 0.54
N PRO A 46 20.36 -12.30 0.17
CA PRO A 46 19.63 -13.14 1.13
C PRO A 46 20.48 -13.73 2.25
N GLU A 47 21.76 -14.02 1.98
CA GLU A 47 22.72 -14.55 2.95
C GLU A 47 23.08 -13.57 4.09
N VAL A 48 22.79 -12.27 3.93
CA VAL A 48 23.02 -11.24 4.96
C VAL A 48 21.81 -11.09 5.86
N LEU A 49 20.67 -11.64 5.48
CA LEU A 49 19.46 -11.60 6.28
C LEU A 49 19.56 -12.57 7.47
N ALA A 50 18.92 -12.23 8.58
CA ALA A 50 18.81 -13.13 9.74
C ALA A 50 18.18 -14.48 9.32
N ASP A 51 18.53 -15.56 10.02
CA ASP A 51 18.11 -16.91 9.64
C ASP A 51 16.58 -17.09 9.62
N ARG A 52 15.87 -16.27 10.39
CA ARG A 52 14.41 -16.30 10.51
C ARG A 52 13.71 -15.10 9.86
N ASP A 53 14.46 -14.30 9.09
CA ASP A 53 13.92 -13.19 8.32
C ASP A 53 12.87 -13.69 7.32
N PRO A 54 11.69 -13.07 7.22
CA PRO A 54 10.61 -13.52 6.33
C PRO A 54 11.04 -13.61 4.86
N VAL A 55 11.84 -12.65 4.38
CA VAL A 55 12.31 -12.65 2.99
C VAL A 55 13.26 -13.82 2.70
N ARG A 56 14.00 -14.28 3.72
CA ARG A 56 14.88 -15.44 3.62
C ARG A 56 14.12 -16.75 3.79
N VAL A 57 13.21 -16.81 4.77
CA VAL A 57 12.45 -18.03 5.09
C VAL A 57 11.43 -18.36 4.01
N ASP A 58 10.80 -17.32 3.45
CA ASP A 58 9.72 -17.50 2.48
C ASP A 58 9.78 -16.44 1.36
N PRO A 59 10.81 -16.51 0.49
CA PRO A 59 11.00 -15.57 -0.60
C PRO A 59 9.89 -15.65 -1.66
N GLN A 60 9.01 -16.64 -1.58
CA GLN A 60 7.86 -16.76 -2.47
C GLN A 60 6.81 -15.69 -2.12
N HIS A 61 6.54 -15.49 -0.84
CA HIS A 61 5.52 -14.57 -0.36
C HIS A 61 6.08 -13.20 0.03
N PHE A 62 7.28 -13.16 0.61
CA PHE A 62 7.91 -11.93 1.10
C PHE A 62 9.00 -11.45 0.15
N LYS A 63 8.89 -10.21 -0.29
CA LYS A 63 9.88 -9.58 -1.18
C LYS A 63 10.31 -8.23 -0.63
N LEU A 64 11.61 -7.99 -0.66
CA LEU A 64 12.15 -6.68 -0.32
C LEU A 64 11.84 -5.70 -1.45
N ASP A 65 10.99 -4.72 -1.17
CA ASP A 65 10.65 -3.64 -2.11
C ASP A 65 11.64 -2.48 -2.01
N PHE A 66 12.01 -2.12 -0.79
CA PHE A 66 12.86 -0.97 -0.52
C PHE A 66 13.57 -1.10 0.84
N GLN A 67 14.80 -0.60 0.92
CA GLN A 67 15.54 -0.50 2.18
C GLN A 67 16.52 0.69 2.14
N ASN A 68 16.64 1.39 3.29
CA ASN A 68 17.69 2.36 3.53
C ASN A 68 18.10 2.31 5.02
N GLU A 69 18.85 3.31 5.51
CA GLU A 69 19.28 3.39 6.91
C GLU A 69 18.13 3.53 7.93
N ARG A 70 16.94 3.93 7.50
CA ARG A 70 15.81 4.30 8.36
C ARG A 70 14.67 3.32 8.35
N VAL A 71 14.40 2.76 7.17
CA VAL A 71 13.25 1.88 6.96
C VAL A 71 13.62 0.71 6.08
N ARG A 72 12.89 -0.38 6.24
CA ARG A 72 12.83 -1.49 5.34
C ARG A 72 11.37 -1.73 4.98
N VAL A 73 11.08 -1.90 3.70
CA VAL A 73 9.73 -2.15 3.19
C VAL A 73 9.73 -3.53 2.53
N VAL A 74 8.97 -4.43 3.10
CA VAL A 74 8.77 -5.78 2.59
C VAL A 74 7.36 -5.88 2.06
N ARG A 75 7.21 -6.43 0.87
CA ARG A 75 5.91 -6.74 0.27
C ARG A 75 5.54 -8.18 0.57
N LEU A 76 4.39 -8.36 1.20
CA LEU A 76 3.76 -9.67 1.39
C LEU A 76 2.65 -9.86 0.37
N THR A 77 2.73 -10.94 -0.40
CA THR A 77 1.68 -11.36 -1.35
C THR A 77 1.37 -12.83 -1.13
N MET A 78 0.11 -13.16 -0.88
CA MET A 78 -0.37 -14.54 -0.73
C MET A 78 -1.63 -14.75 -1.55
N LYS A 79 -1.73 -15.88 -2.26
CA LYS A 79 -2.98 -16.31 -2.87
C LYS A 79 -3.96 -16.75 -1.80
N GLY A 80 -5.22 -16.95 -2.21
CA GLY A 80 -6.25 -17.43 -1.29
C GLY A 80 -5.86 -18.74 -0.62
N SER A 81 -6.03 -18.80 0.70
CA SER A 81 -5.73 -19.95 1.57
C SER A 81 -4.25 -20.33 1.71
N GLU A 82 -3.31 -19.62 1.07
CA GLU A 82 -1.87 -19.82 1.29
C GLU A 82 -1.44 -19.34 2.69
N GLY A 83 -0.31 -19.82 3.14
CA GLY A 83 0.28 -19.42 4.41
C GLY A 83 1.80 -19.48 4.37
N SER A 84 2.44 -18.75 5.27
CA SER A 84 3.89 -18.68 5.43
C SER A 84 4.38 -19.67 6.49
N PRO A 85 5.64 -20.12 6.42
CA PRO A 85 6.32 -20.74 7.54
C PRO A 85 6.48 -19.78 8.72
N MET A 86 6.82 -20.31 9.88
CA MET A 86 7.16 -19.54 11.06
C MET A 86 8.44 -18.71 10.81
N HIS A 87 8.37 -17.40 11.05
CA HIS A 87 9.48 -16.46 10.89
C HIS A 87 9.44 -15.39 11.99
N GLU A 88 10.46 -14.56 12.05
CA GLU A 88 10.57 -13.44 13.00
C GLU A 88 10.35 -12.13 12.27
N GLU A 89 9.48 -11.30 12.80
CA GLU A 89 9.28 -9.92 12.34
C GLU A 89 9.51 -8.93 13.48
N PRO A 90 10.21 -7.80 13.21
CA PRO A 90 10.30 -6.69 14.15
C PRO A 90 8.96 -5.96 14.25
N ASP A 91 8.94 -4.87 15.00
CA ASP A 91 7.84 -3.90 14.96
C ASP A 91 7.63 -3.38 13.55
N ILE A 92 6.42 -3.50 13.03
CA ILE A 92 6.06 -3.07 11.68
C ILE A 92 4.80 -2.22 11.65
N LEU A 93 4.77 -1.27 10.73
CA LEU A 93 3.53 -0.67 10.26
C LEU A 93 3.07 -1.46 9.03
N VAL A 94 1.93 -2.11 9.15
CA VAL A 94 1.28 -2.81 8.02
C VAL A 94 0.41 -1.82 7.27
N VAL A 95 0.52 -1.82 5.92
CA VAL A 95 -0.40 -1.13 5.01
C VAL A 95 -1.06 -2.17 4.10
N CYS A 96 -2.37 -2.29 4.18
CA CYS A 96 -3.12 -3.22 3.34
C CYS A 96 -3.36 -2.60 1.95
N LEU A 97 -2.87 -3.22 0.88
CA LEU A 97 -3.06 -2.73 -0.50
C LEU A 97 -4.32 -3.29 -1.16
N LYS A 98 -4.78 -4.44 -0.68
CA LYS A 98 -6.05 -5.09 -1.03
C LYS A 98 -6.74 -5.48 0.25
N GLU A 99 -8.03 -5.81 0.22
CA GLU A 99 -8.68 -6.38 1.40
C GLU A 99 -7.89 -7.59 1.90
N CYS A 100 -7.56 -7.57 3.20
CA CYS A 100 -6.74 -8.57 3.84
C CYS A 100 -7.51 -9.23 4.97
N HIS A 101 -7.58 -10.56 4.96
CA HIS A 101 -8.06 -11.35 6.08
C HIS A 101 -6.99 -12.39 6.42
N VAL A 102 -6.17 -12.10 7.42
CA VAL A 102 -4.96 -12.85 7.76
C VAL A 102 -5.06 -13.40 9.16
N ARG A 103 -4.74 -14.67 9.32
CA ARG A 103 -4.51 -15.31 10.62
C ARG A 103 -3.03 -15.30 10.95
N LEU A 104 -2.70 -14.73 12.09
CA LEU A 104 -1.39 -14.80 12.71
C LEU A 104 -1.40 -15.93 13.73
N THR A 105 -0.41 -16.82 13.66
CA THR A 105 -0.26 -17.93 14.62
C THR A 105 1.13 -17.86 15.24
N ARG A 106 1.19 -17.79 16.57
CA ARG A 106 2.43 -17.78 17.37
C ARG A 106 2.93 -19.19 17.67
N PRO A 107 4.20 -19.36 18.09
CA PRO A 107 4.75 -20.65 18.45
C PRO A 107 4.02 -21.33 19.63
N ASP A 108 3.42 -20.54 20.54
CA ASP A 108 2.64 -21.02 21.67
C ASP A 108 1.19 -21.43 21.27
N GLY A 109 0.87 -21.37 19.97
CA GLY A 109 -0.44 -21.71 19.44
C GLY A 109 -1.49 -20.60 19.55
N LYS A 110 -1.15 -19.43 20.09
CA LYS A 110 -2.07 -18.28 20.09
C LYS A 110 -2.34 -17.82 18.69
N ILE A 111 -3.60 -17.48 18.46
CA ILE A 111 -4.12 -17.05 17.16
C ILE A 111 -4.68 -15.63 17.28
N GLN A 112 -4.38 -14.82 16.29
CA GLN A 112 -4.98 -13.50 16.10
C GLN A 112 -5.38 -13.32 14.63
N ASP A 113 -6.64 -12.99 14.38
CA ASP A 113 -7.13 -12.70 13.05
C ASP A 113 -7.14 -11.18 12.82
N LEU A 114 -6.59 -10.75 11.68
CA LEU A 114 -6.60 -9.37 11.22
C LEU A 114 -7.49 -9.28 9.98
N HIS A 115 -8.49 -8.40 10.04
CA HIS A 115 -9.30 -8.04 8.90
C HIS A 115 -9.14 -6.55 8.63
N MET A 116 -8.69 -6.19 7.44
CA MET A 116 -8.36 -4.83 7.03
C MET A 116 -8.83 -4.58 5.61
N GLN A 117 -9.34 -3.36 5.36
CA GLN A 117 -9.68 -2.91 4.02
C GLN A 117 -8.44 -2.37 3.28
N ALA A 118 -8.53 -2.23 1.96
CA ALA A 118 -7.49 -1.57 1.19
C ALA A 118 -7.28 -0.14 1.68
N GLY A 119 -6.02 0.23 1.95
CA GLY A 119 -5.63 1.53 2.52
C GLY A 119 -5.57 1.57 4.04
N ASP A 120 -6.12 0.57 4.75
CA ASP A 120 -5.99 0.50 6.20
C ASP A 120 -4.55 0.29 6.63
N THR A 121 -4.22 0.85 7.80
CA THR A 121 -2.91 0.70 8.43
C THR A 121 -3.06 0.13 9.82
N ARG A 122 -2.07 -0.66 10.26
CA ARG A 122 -2.01 -1.22 11.61
C ARG A 122 -0.58 -1.37 12.08
N TRP A 123 -0.34 -0.98 13.33
CA TRP A 123 0.90 -1.32 14.02
C TRP A 123 0.82 -2.76 14.52
N VAL A 124 1.84 -3.54 14.22
CA VAL A 124 2.01 -4.93 14.69
C VAL A 124 3.36 -5.01 15.39
N TRP A 125 3.34 -5.47 16.65
CA TRP A 125 4.53 -5.60 17.47
C TRP A 125 5.42 -6.74 17.02
N GLU A 126 6.71 -6.63 17.33
CA GLU A 126 7.68 -7.69 17.08
C GLU A 126 7.16 -9.05 17.60
N ASP A 127 7.32 -10.06 16.79
CA ASP A 127 6.87 -11.43 17.16
C ASP A 127 7.49 -12.49 16.25
N THR A 128 7.48 -13.72 16.74
CA THR A 128 7.65 -14.91 15.92
C THR A 128 6.28 -15.45 15.55
N ARG A 129 5.98 -15.57 14.28
CA ARG A 129 4.66 -16.00 13.81
C ARG A 129 4.68 -16.61 12.42
N SER A 130 3.59 -17.25 12.06
CA SER A 130 3.24 -17.58 10.68
C SER A 130 1.95 -16.85 10.30
N GLU A 131 1.79 -16.54 9.04
CA GLU A 131 0.56 -15.96 8.48
C GLU A 131 -0.18 -16.97 7.64
N LYS A 132 -1.51 -16.82 7.62
CA LYS A 132 -2.38 -17.54 6.68
C LYS A 132 -3.44 -16.60 6.12
N ASN A 133 -3.53 -16.53 4.80
CA ASN A 133 -4.63 -15.85 4.14
C ASN A 133 -5.93 -16.66 4.32
N LEU A 134 -6.90 -16.09 5.01
CA LEU A 134 -8.20 -16.72 5.26
C LEU A 134 -9.22 -16.47 4.16
N SER A 135 -8.94 -15.54 3.23
CA SER A 135 -9.81 -15.27 2.09
C SER A 135 -9.58 -16.25 0.94
N LYS A 136 -10.46 -16.22 -0.05
CA LYS A 136 -10.28 -16.94 -1.33
C LYS A 136 -9.48 -16.10 -2.33
N GLU A 137 -9.45 -14.79 -2.11
CA GLU A 137 -8.75 -13.84 -2.95
C GLU A 137 -7.29 -13.66 -2.51
N SER A 138 -6.46 -13.17 -3.40
CA SER A 138 -5.08 -12.83 -3.05
C SER A 138 -5.05 -11.57 -2.19
N LEU A 139 -4.26 -11.58 -1.13
CA LEU A 139 -3.92 -10.40 -0.35
C LEU A 139 -2.61 -9.78 -0.83
N GLU A 140 -2.43 -8.51 -0.53
CA GLU A 140 -1.19 -7.77 -0.75
C GLU A 140 -1.04 -6.70 0.33
N MET A 141 0.10 -6.70 1.01
CA MET A 141 0.41 -5.77 2.10
C MET A 141 1.84 -5.24 1.95
N LEU A 142 2.07 -4.03 2.45
CA LEU A 142 3.41 -3.53 2.74
C LEU A 142 3.66 -3.63 4.25
N LEU A 143 4.79 -4.22 4.60
CA LEU A 143 5.31 -4.34 5.95
C LEU A 143 6.46 -3.34 6.05
N ILE A 144 6.26 -2.27 6.82
CA ILE A 144 7.22 -1.17 6.95
C ILE A 144 7.91 -1.29 8.31
N GLU A 145 9.15 -1.74 8.30
CA GLU A 145 10.01 -1.86 9.47
C GLU A 145 10.74 -0.55 9.71
N MET A 146 10.67 -0.02 10.93
CA MET A 146 11.42 1.16 11.34
C MET A 146 12.78 0.74 11.91
N LYS A 147 13.85 1.03 11.18
CA LYS A 147 15.20 0.79 11.70
C LYS A 147 15.53 1.80 12.81
N THR A 148 15.79 1.31 14.02
CA THR A 148 16.27 2.16 15.10
C THR A 148 17.66 2.70 14.74
N LYS A 149 17.80 4.01 14.77
CA LYS A 149 19.09 4.64 14.54
C LYS A 149 20.06 4.16 15.65
N GLN A 150 21.07 3.37 15.29
CA GLN A 150 22.18 3.09 16.20
C GLN A 150 22.74 4.44 16.67
N PRO A 151 22.91 4.68 18.00
CA PRO A 151 23.55 5.90 18.45
C PRO A 151 24.94 5.94 17.80
N ARG A 152 25.24 7.06 17.13
CA ARG A 152 26.57 7.26 16.57
C ARG A 152 27.53 7.23 17.76
N SER A 153 28.41 6.23 17.82
CA SER A 153 29.56 6.26 18.72
C SER A 153 30.44 7.41 18.29
N ASN A 154 30.52 8.44 19.13
CA ASN A 154 31.51 9.53 19.00
C ASN A 154 32.91 9.01 19.20
#